data_11424b15847d0cce48e3489e97ee67ac
#
_entry.id   11424b15847d0cce48e3489e97ee67ac
#
_cell.length_a   1.000
_cell.length_b   1.000
_cell.length_c   1.000
_cell.angle_alpha   90.00
_cell.angle_beta   90.00
_cell.angle_gamma   90.00
#
_symmetry.space_group_name_H-M   'P 1'
#
loop_
_entity.id
_entity.type
_entity.pdbx_description
1 polymer ?
#
loop_
_entity_poly.entity_id
_entity_poly.type
_entity_poly.pdbx_seq_one_letter_code
_entity_poly.pdbx_strand_id
1 'polypeptide(L)'
;MTAARTRVVYLAHAFMVGGAEEMVLNLVRHLPPKFEPMVCCINQAGPIGEEIRHTGTPVAVLGLNPGLRRPWDVGGIRRYLRDTRPQIVHTFLLTASIYGRLAAILERVPIVIGTEVNIYERKRRRHVLAERLLMKRTDCVVASARSVRDFYLRQVHADPSKVEVIYNAVDFAQAQPAKSKIDVRRELGVPADALVAGVIARLTEQKGHRFLFDALAASPQLSRLHLLVVGGGELHDTLVRQADARRLSGRVHFLGPRRDLGDLLAAMDMFVMPSLWEGLPLSMVLAMGAGLPVIATAVAGIPEVVEDGRTGLLVPPGDVAALASALTRLATDAPARERMGSAARAAVIPRFNVERYVESIVRLYDRLLNKHAERLRPARA
;
A
#
# COMPACT_ATOMS: atom_id res chain seq x y z
N MET A 1 -1.62 39.42 -8.15
CA MET A 1 -2.74 38.47 -8.26
C MET A 1 -2.17 37.07 -8.08
N THR A 2 -2.45 36.41 -6.95
CA THR A 2 -2.06 35.02 -6.74
C THR A 2 -2.83 34.15 -7.76
N ALA A 3 -2.10 33.41 -8.58
CA ALA A 3 -2.70 32.49 -9.54
C ALA A 3 -3.66 31.55 -8.78
N ALA A 4 -4.84 31.33 -9.34
CA ALA A 4 -5.84 30.44 -8.72
C ALA A 4 -5.24 29.04 -8.59
N ARG A 5 -5.27 28.48 -7.37
CA ARG A 5 -4.78 27.13 -7.08
C ARG A 5 -5.65 26.08 -7.76
N THR A 6 -5.04 25.02 -8.25
CA THR A 6 -5.77 23.86 -8.79
C THR A 6 -6.31 23.00 -7.67
N ARG A 7 -7.64 22.92 -7.52
CA ARG A 7 -8.28 22.08 -6.52
C ARG A 7 -8.25 20.61 -6.92
N VAL A 8 -7.72 19.78 -6.02
CA VAL A 8 -7.61 18.33 -6.19
C VAL A 8 -8.40 17.64 -5.10
N VAL A 9 -9.41 16.85 -5.45
CA VAL A 9 -10.14 16.00 -4.49
C VAL A 9 -9.56 14.60 -4.52
N TYR A 10 -9.00 14.17 -3.40
CA TYR A 10 -8.64 12.78 -3.13
C TYR A 10 -9.84 12.05 -2.53
N LEU A 11 -10.28 11.00 -3.18
CA LEU A 11 -11.50 10.29 -2.82
C LEU A 11 -11.21 8.82 -2.53
N ALA A 12 -11.51 8.37 -1.30
CA ALA A 12 -11.41 6.97 -0.88
C ALA A 12 -12.66 6.55 -0.10
N HIS A 13 -12.87 5.24 0.04
CA HIS A 13 -14.01 4.74 0.82
C HIS A 13 -13.89 5.11 2.30
N ALA A 14 -12.73 4.87 2.88
CA ALA A 14 -12.35 5.25 4.24
C ALA A 14 -10.83 5.45 4.28
N PHE A 15 -10.34 6.23 5.25
CA PHE A 15 -8.91 6.45 5.46
C PHE A 15 -8.44 5.72 6.73
N MET A 16 -8.56 4.39 6.69
CA MET A 16 -8.03 3.50 7.70
C MET A 16 -6.50 3.39 7.58
N VAL A 17 -5.85 2.66 8.49
CA VAL A 17 -4.41 2.39 8.36
C VAL A 17 -4.18 1.40 7.21
N GLY A 18 -3.57 1.89 6.14
CA GLY A 18 -3.29 1.11 4.93
C GLY A 18 -2.42 1.85 3.92
N GLY A 19 -1.79 1.09 3.01
CA GLY A 19 -0.81 1.66 2.08
C GLY A 19 -1.39 2.68 1.10
N ALA A 20 -2.64 2.52 0.66
CA ALA A 20 -3.28 3.47 -0.26
C ALA A 20 -3.62 4.79 0.44
N GLU A 21 -4.03 4.71 1.68
CA GLU A 21 -4.38 5.85 2.53
C GLU A 21 -3.12 6.66 2.90
N GLU A 22 -2.01 5.97 3.20
CA GLU A 22 -0.70 6.60 3.42
C GLU A 22 -0.22 7.34 2.16
N MET A 23 -0.51 6.85 0.96
CA MET A 23 -0.19 7.57 -0.28
C MET A 23 -0.91 8.91 -0.36
N VAL A 24 -2.18 8.98 0.04
CA VAL A 24 -2.93 10.24 0.06
C VAL A 24 -2.37 11.19 1.12
N LEU A 25 -2.03 10.68 2.31
CA LEU A 25 -1.39 11.48 3.36
C LEU A 25 -0.06 12.08 2.87
N ASN A 26 0.77 11.29 2.19
CA ASN A 26 2.02 11.76 1.61
C ASN A 26 1.80 12.83 0.52
N LEU A 27 0.78 12.65 -0.34
CA LEU A 27 0.42 13.69 -1.32
C LEU A 27 0.00 14.98 -0.64
N VAL A 28 -0.88 14.90 0.35
CA VAL A 28 -1.37 16.09 1.07
C VAL A 28 -0.23 16.85 1.74
N ARG A 29 0.75 16.14 2.32
CA ARG A 29 1.89 16.75 3.02
C ARG A 29 2.91 17.43 2.09
N HIS A 30 3.08 16.90 0.87
CA HIS A 30 4.20 17.28 0.00
C HIS A 30 3.77 17.87 -1.36
N LEU A 31 2.46 18.04 -1.58
CA LEU A 31 1.99 18.63 -2.83
C LEU A 31 2.43 20.10 -2.94
N PRO A 32 2.95 20.55 -4.11
CA PRO A 32 3.34 21.95 -4.29
C PRO A 32 2.18 22.93 -4.08
N PRO A 33 2.45 24.18 -3.59
CA PRO A 33 1.42 25.17 -3.25
C PRO A 33 0.49 25.58 -4.39
N LYS A 34 0.82 25.26 -5.64
CA LYS A 34 -0.07 25.49 -6.79
C LYS A 34 -1.31 24.59 -6.79
N PHE A 35 -1.29 23.51 -6.00
CA PHE A 35 -2.43 22.63 -5.79
C PHE A 35 -3.08 22.90 -4.43
N GLU A 36 -4.39 22.75 -4.38
CA GLU A 36 -5.20 22.83 -3.18
C GLU A 36 -5.82 21.46 -2.91
N PRO A 37 -5.22 20.62 -2.05
CA PRO A 37 -5.73 19.30 -1.75
C PRO A 37 -6.99 19.39 -0.89
N MET A 38 -7.95 18.53 -1.19
CA MET A 38 -9.17 18.28 -0.43
C MET A 38 -9.36 16.78 -0.34
N VAL A 39 -9.85 16.28 0.78
CA VAL A 39 -10.07 14.85 0.98
C VAL A 39 -11.55 14.57 1.20
N CYS A 40 -12.07 13.56 0.51
CA CYS A 40 -13.44 13.10 0.64
C CYS A 40 -13.46 11.61 1.03
N CYS A 41 -13.94 11.34 2.24
CA CYS A 41 -14.22 10.00 2.74
C CYS A 41 -15.66 9.64 2.39
N ILE A 42 -15.87 8.58 1.61
CA ILE A 42 -17.23 8.13 1.28
C ILE A 42 -17.96 7.67 2.54
N ASN A 43 -17.29 6.89 3.40
CA ASN A 43 -17.88 6.32 4.60
C ASN A 43 -17.38 6.99 5.88
N GLN A 44 -16.08 6.87 6.21
CA GLN A 44 -15.52 7.35 7.48
C GLN A 44 -14.08 7.86 7.31
N ALA A 45 -13.67 8.81 8.17
CA ALA A 45 -12.34 9.38 8.11
C ALA A 45 -11.26 8.37 8.54
N GLY A 46 -11.47 7.65 9.64
CA GLY A 46 -10.46 6.76 10.20
C GLY A 46 -9.20 7.49 10.69
N PRO A 47 -8.19 6.75 11.19
CA PRO A 47 -6.99 7.35 11.78
C PRO A 47 -6.17 8.20 10.79
N ILE A 48 -6.01 7.76 9.55
CA ILE A 48 -5.27 8.52 8.52
C ILE A 48 -6.03 9.79 8.12
N GLY A 49 -7.36 9.75 8.06
CA GLY A 49 -8.17 10.93 7.80
C GLY A 49 -8.04 11.99 8.90
N GLU A 50 -7.90 11.58 10.16
CA GLU A 50 -7.61 12.51 11.26
C GLU A 50 -6.20 13.11 11.15
N GLU A 51 -5.20 12.33 10.77
CA GLU A 51 -3.86 12.86 10.48
C GLU A 51 -3.87 13.88 9.35
N ILE A 52 -4.65 13.63 8.30
CA ILE A 52 -4.82 14.59 7.20
C ILE A 52 -5.45 15.89 7.71
N ARG A 53 -6.47 15.84 8.60
CA ARG A 53 -7.05 17.04 9.22
C ARG A 53 -6.01 17.87 9.97
N HIS A 54 -5.09 17.22 10.68
CA HIS A 54 -4.03 17.91 11.41
C HIS A 54 -3.04 18.66 10.49
N THR A 55 -2.98 18.33 9.18
CA THR A 55 -2.22 19.14 8.20
C THR A 55 -2.91 20.43 7.79
N GLY A 56 -4.16 20.69 8.25
CA GLY A 56 -4.98 21.80 7.80
C GLY A 56 -5.77 21.51 6.51
N THR A 57 -5.65 20.31 5.95
CA THR A 57 -6.39 19.92 4.73
C THR A 57 -7.85 19.60 5.05
N PRO A 58 -8.83 20.16 4.29
CA PRO A 58 -10.23 19.84 4.47
C PRO A 58 -10.53 18.36 4.24
N VAL A 59 -11.18 17.71 5.23
CA VAL A 59 -11.61 16.30 5.15
C VAL A 59 -13.12 16.24 5.32
N ALA A 60 -13.82 15.95 4.25
CA ALA A 60 -15.26 15.70 4.27
C ALA A 60 -15.56 14.22 4.51
N VAL A 61 -16.57 13.91 5.29
CA VAL A 61 -17.08 12.55 5.52
C VAL A 61 -18.53 12.51 5.11
N LEU A 62 -18.88 11.69 4.12
CA LEU A 62 -20.23 11.64 3.57
C LEU A 62 -21.14 10.66 4.32
N GLY A 63 -20.59 9.72 5.08
CA GLY A 63 -21.36 8.70 5.83
C GLY A 63 -22.11 7.71 4.92
N LEU A 64 -21.62 7.51 3.68
CA LEU A 64 -22.28 6.69 2.67
C LEU A 64 -21.67 5.28 2.62
N ASN A 65 -22.50 4.30 2.26
CA ASN A 65 -22.07 2.94 1.94
C ASN A 65 -22.50 2.59 0.50
N PRO A 66 -21.85 3.19 -0.52
CA PRO A 66 -22.23 2.95 -1.90
C PRO A 66 -22.06 1.48 -2.27
N GLY A 67 -23.10 0.95 -2.86
CA GLY A 67 -23.14 -0.40 -3.38
C GLY A 67 -24.14 -0.47 -4.50
N LEU A 68 -24.13 -1.58 -5.28
CA LEU A 68 -25.09 -1.76 -6.38
C LEU A 68 -26.56 -1.78 -5.90
N ARG A 69 -26.78 -1.97 -4.61
CA ARG A 69 -28.11 -1.90 -3.98
C ARG A 69 -28.53 -0.48 -3.57
N ARG A 70 -27.61 0.50 -3.63
CA ARG A 70 -27.82 1.89 -3.25
C ARG A 70 -27.18 2.84 -4.27
N PRO A 71 -27.66 2.85 -5.53
CA PRO A 71 -27.07 3.71 -6.56
C PRO A 71 -27.27 5.20 -6.28
N TRP A 72 -28.23 5.59 -5.44
CA TRP A 72 -28.45 6.97 -5.00
C TRP A 72 -27.32 7.53 -4.10
N ASP A 73 -26.48 6.67 -3.49
CA ASP A 73 -25.32 7.11 -2.73
C ASP A 73 -24.32 7.89 -3.60
N VAL A 74 -24.32 7.67 -4.92
CA VAL A 74 -23.58 8.49 -5.88
C VAL A 74 -24.04 9.97 -5.82
N GLY A 75 -25.31 10.24 -5.47
CA GLY A 75 -25.84 11.60 -5.34
C GLY A 75 -25.13 12.42 -4.28
N GLY A 76 -24.74 11.85 -3.14
CA GLY A 76 -23.98 12.51 -2.09
C GLY A 76 -22.57 12.90 -2.56
N ILE A 77 -21.90 11.99 -3.27
CA ILE A 77 -20.57 12.27 -3.87
C ILE A 77 -20.69 13.38 -4.93
N ARG A 78 -21.71 13.32 -5.79
CA ARG A 78 -21.97 14.35 -6.81
C ARG A 78 -22.20 15.73 -6.19
N ARG A 79 -23.03 15.81 -5.12
CA ARG A 79 -23.27 17.07 -4.42
C ARG A 79 -21.95 17.66 -3.91
N TYR A 80 -21.13 16.87 -3.23
CA TYR A 80 -19.85 17.31 -2.74
C TYR A 80 -18.94 17.85 -3.87
N LEU A 81 -18.85 17.15 -5.00
CA LEU A 81 -18.04 17.56 -6.15
C LEU A 81 -18.60 18.86 -6.81
N ARG A 82 -19.91 19.02 -6.85
CA ARG A 82 -20.56 20.23 -7.37
C ARG A 82 -20.27 21.45 -6.50
N ASP A 83 -20.29 21.26 -5.17
CA ASP A 83 -20.06 22.35 -4.21
C ASP A 83 -18.58 22.76 -4.19
N THR A 84 -17.66 21.79 -4.28
CA THR A 84 -16.21 22.04 -4.23
C THR A 84 -15.60 22.42 -5.57
N ARG A 85 -16.23 22.06 -6.70
CA ARG A 85 -15.80 22.34 -8.09
C ARG A 85 -14.30 22.04 -8.31
N PRO A 86 -13.82 20.81 -8.09
CA PRO A 86 -12.42 20.48 -8.28
C PRO A 86 -12.06 20.43 -9.77
N GLN A 87 -10.80 20.74 -10.09
CA GLN A 87 -10.24 20.52 -11.42
C GLN A 87 -9.80 19.08 -11.61
N ILE A 88 -9.41 18.40 -10.52
CA ILE A 88 -8.94 17.01 -10.53
C ILE A 88 -9.69 16.22 -9.48
N VAL A 89 -10.22 15.06 -9.84
CA VAL A 89 -10.66 14.02 -8.90
C VAL A 89 -9.74 12.81 -9.04
N HIS A 90 -9.07 12.45 -7.96
CA HIS A 90 -8.18 11.29 -7.89
C HIS A 90 -8.73 10.28 -6.89
N THR A 91 -9.14 9.11 -7.37
CA THR A 91 -9.83 8.09 -6.57
C THR A 91 -8.89 6.94 -6.21
N PHE A 92 -9.03 6.42 -4.99
CA PHE A 92 -8.21 5.32 -4.45
C PHE A 92 -9.09 4.17 -3.99
N LEU A 93 -8.66 2.94 -4.28
CA LEU A 93 -9.36 1.70 -3.95
C LEU A 93 -10.67 1.48 -4.74
N LEU A 94 -11.13 0.22 -4.80
CA LEU A 94 -12.17 -0.23 -5.72
C LEU A 94 -13.49 0.55 -5.63
N THR A 95 -14.01 0.76 -4.41
CA THR A 95 -15.30 1.44 -4.21
C THR A 95 -15.26 2.89 -4.72
N ALA A 96 -14.24 3.64 -4.28
CA ALA A 96 -14.06 5.02 -4.72
C ALA A 96 -13.70 5.10 -6.21
N SER A 97 -12.96 4.12 -6.73
CA SER A 97 -12.62 4.04 -8.16
C SER A 97 -13.87 3.91 -9.02
N ILE A 98 -14.88 3.18 -8.61
CA ILE A 98 -16.13 3.02 -9.38
C ILE A 98 -17.07 4.22 -9.14
N TYR A 99 -17.47 4.46 -7.89
CA TYR A 99 -18.50 5.46 -7.59
C TYR A 99 -17.99 6.90 -7.66
N GLY A 100 -16.74 7.12 -7.25
CA GLY A 100 -16.11 8.44 -7.32
C GLY A 100 -15.84 8.88 -8.76
N ARG A 101 -15.30 7.99 -9.61
CA ARG A 101 -15.14 8.31 -11.05
C ARG A 101 -16.48 8.51 -11.74
N LEU A 102 -17.49 7.70 -11.41
CA LEU A 102 -18.84 7.90 -11.96
C LEU A 102 -19.40 9.28 -11.59
N ALA A 103 -19.31 9.66 -10.31
CA ALA A 103 -19.76 10.97 -9.84
C ALA A 103 -19.00 12.11 -10.53
N ALA A 104 -17.67 11.99 -10.62
CA ALA A 104 -16.81 13.00 -11.28
C ALA A 104 -17.16 13.18 -12.77
N ILE A 105 -17.40 12.08 -13.48
CA ILE A 105 -17.81 12.11 -14.89
C ILE A 105 -19.18 12.78 -15.06
N LEU A 106 -20.15 12.47 -14.18
CA LEU A 106 -21.49 13.07 -14.23
C LEU A 106 -21.48 14.57 -13.89
N GLU A 107 -20.60 15.01 -12.99
CA GLU A 107 -20.40 16.44 -12.65
C GLU A 107 -19.41 17.13 -13.61
N ARG A 108 -18.96 16.47 -14.67
CA ARG A 108 -18.05 17.01 -15.70
C ARG A 108 -16.76 17.57 -15.11
N VAL A 109 -16.21 16.90 -14.10
CA VAL A 109 -14.90 17.27 -13.55
C VAL A 109 -13.87 17.20 -14.69
N PRO A 110 -13.02 18.24 -14.85
CA PRO A 110 -12.07 18.33 -15.98
C PRO A 110 -11.14 17.13 -16.11
N ILE A 111 -10.62 16.62 -14.99
CA ILE A 111 -9.66 15.51 -14.97
C ILE A 111 -10.12 14.47 -13.95
N VAL A 112 -10.25 13.22 -14.41
CA VAL A 112 -10.67 12.07 -13.62
C VAL A 112 -9.59 11.00 -13.62
N ILE A 113 -9.02 10.71 -12.43
CA ILE A 113 -7.95 9.75 -12.24
C ILE A 113 -8.40 8.65 -11.28
N GLY A 114 -8.07 7.40 -11.61
CA GLY A 114 -8.21 6.26 -10.70
C GLY A 114 -6.84 5.75 -10.27
N THR A 115 -6.74 5.16 -9.06
CA THR A 115 -5.54 4.44 -8.62
C THR A 115 -5.89 2.99 -8.32
N GLU A 116 -5.16 2.07 -8.95
CA GLU A 116 -5.22 0.64 -8.71
C GLU A 116 -3.98 0.19 -7.93
N VAL A 117 -4.18 -0.32 -6.72
CA VAL A 117 -3.08 -0.65 -5.80
C VAL A 117 -2.91 -2.14 -5.55
N ASN A 118 -3.80 -2.98 -6.09
CA ASN A 118 -3.79 -4.41 -5.79
C ASN A 118 -4.25 -5.24 -6.99
N ILE A 119 -3.93 -6.52 -6.99
CA ILE A 119 -4.46 -7.50 -7.94
C ILE A 119 -5.72 -8.12 -7.33
N TYR A 120 -6.87 -7.81 -7.92
CA TYR A 120 -8.18 -8.35 -7.51
C TYR A 120 -8.61 -9.50 -8.44
N GLU A 121 -8.06 -10.69 -8.27
CA GLU A 121 -8.38 -11.85 -9.10
C GLU A 121 -9.88 -12.20 -9.11
N ARG A 122 -10.55 -12.04 -7.95
CA ARG A 122 -11.98 -12.34 -7.77
C ARG A 122 -12.87 -11.12 -7.93
N LYS A 123 -12.46 -10.12 -8.75
CA LYS A 123 -13.31 -8.97 -9.06
C LYS A 123 -14.60 -9.43 -9.75
N ARG A 124 -15.76 -9.06 -9.21
CA ARG A 124 -17.05 -9.47 -9.79
C ARG A 124 -17.20 -8.93 -11.20
N ARG A 125 -17.76 -9.71 -12.15
CA ARG A 125 -17.93 -9.32 -13.57
C ARG A 125 -18.57 -7.94 -13.75
N ARG A 126 -19.54 -7.59 -12.90
CA ARG A 126 -20.21 -6.28 -12.91
C ARG A 126 -19.27 -5.12 -12.59
N HIS A 127 -18.27 -5.31 -11.70
CA HIS A 127 -17.28 -4.28 -11.40
C HIS A 127 -16.31 -4.11 -12.57
N VAL A 128 -15.91 -5.20 -13.21
CA VAL A 128 -15.07 -5.16 -14.42
C VAL A 128 -15.78 -4.41 -15.54
N LEU A 129 -17.07 -4.68 -15.76
CA LEU A 129 -17.88 -3.98 -16.77
C LEU A 129 -18.01 -2.49 -16.45
N ALA A 130 -18.28 -2.14 -15.17
CA ALA A 130 -18.37 -0.76 -14.73
C ALA A 130 -17.04 -0.03 -14.99
N GLU A 131 -15.91 -0.62 -14.63
CA GLU A 131 -14.60 -0.02 -14.89
C GLU A 131 -14.32 0.15 -16.38
N ARG A 132 -14.64 -0.84 -17.21
CA ARG A 132 -14.51 -0.73 -18.67
C ARG A 132 -15.31 0.45 -19.24
N LEU A 133 -16.54 0.65 -18.76
CA LEU A 133 -17.36 1.80 -19.19
C LEU A 133 -16.78 3.14 -18.70
N LEU A 134 -16.35 3.19 -17.46
CA LEU A 134 -15.75 4.40 -16.88
C LEU A 134 -14.43 4.79 -17.56
N MET A 135 -13.64 3.82 -18.05
CA MET A 135 -12.38 4.08 -18.76
C MET A 135 -12.55 4.97 -20.00
N LYS A 136 -13.72 4.99 -20.62
CA LYS A 136 -14.00 5.85 -21.77
C LYS A 136 -13.83 7.34 -21.42
N ARG A 137 -14.16 7.72 -20.20
CA ARG A 137 -14.15 9.11 -19.69
C ARG A 137 -13.13 9.32 -18.56
N THR A 138 -12.36 8.29 -18.19
CA THR A 138 -11.22 8.41 -17.26
C THR A 138 -10.00 8.88 -18.04
N ASP A 139 -9.29 9.88 -17.54
CA ASP A 139 -8.11 10.45 -18.20
C ASP A 139 -6.87 9.57 -17.97
N CYS A 140 -6.70 9.04 -16.75
CA CYS A 140 -5.61 8.15 -16.42
C CYS A 140 -6.01 7.17 -15.28
N VAL A 141 -5.45 5.97 -15.29
CA VAL A 141 -5.41 5.08 -14.14
C VAL A 141 -3.95 4.89 -13.75
N VAL A 142 -3.62 5.22 -12.51
CA VAL A 142 -2.31 4.98 -11.92
C VAL A 142 -2.28 3.57 -11.35
N ALA A 143 -1.35 2.75 -11.79
CA ALA A 143 -1.09 1.41 -11.25
C ALA A 143 0.16 1.45 -10.36
N SER A 144 0.07 0.86 -9.16
CA SER A 144 1.15 0.88 -8.16
C SER A 144 2.36 0.00 -8.51
N ALA A 145 2.25 -0.87 -9.54
CA ALA A 145 3.30 -1.74 -10.04
C ALA A 145 3.02 -2.12 -11.50
N ARG A 146 4.04 -2.60 -12.22
CA ARG A 146 3.88 -3.09 -13.61
C ARG A 146 2.93 -4.28 -13.67
N SER A 147 3.09 -5.21 -12.76
CA SER A 147 2.21 -6.39 -12.63
C SER A 147 0.74 -6.00 -12.38
N VAL A 148 0.48 -4.97 -11.58
CA VAL A 148 -0.86 -4.42 -11.34
C VAL A 148 -1.41 -3.79 -12.62
N ARG A 149 -0.59 -3.00 -13.34
CA ARG A 149 -0.95 -2.43 -14.66
C ARG A 149 -1.34 -3.52 -15.65
N ASP A 150 -0.49 -4.51 -15.81
CA ASP A 150 -0.69 -5.56 -16.80
C ASP A 150 -1.91 -6.43 -16.48
N PHE A 151 -2.14 -6.70 -15.20
CA PHE A 151 -3.35 -7.38 -14.74
C PHE A 151 -4.61 -6.53 -15.03
N TYR A 152 -4.58 -5.23 -14.71
CA TYR A 152 -5.69 -4.32 -14.97
C TYR A 152 -6.01 -4.22 -16.45
N LEU A 153 -4.99 -4.07 -17.31
CA LEU A 153 -5.17 -4.02 -18.76
C LEU A 153 -5.85 -5.29 -19.31
N ARG A 154 -5.40 -6.46 -18.86
CA ARG A 154 -6.02 -7.75 -19.25
C ARG A 154 -7.46 -7.87 -18.77
N GLN A 155 -7.74 -7.47 -17.52
CA GLN A 155 -9.06 -7.65 -16.91
C GLN A 155 -10.10 -6.68 -17.46
N VAL A 156 -9.75 -5.39 -17.60
CA VAL A 156 -10.66 -4.32 -17.98
C VAL A 156 -10.68 -4.08 -19.50
N HIS A 157 -9.66 -4.58 -20.21
CA HIS A 157 -9.39 -4.24 -21.62
C HIS A 157 -9.29 -2.73 -21.84
N ALA A 158 -8.54 -2.08 -20.95
CA ALA A 158 -8.32 -0.64 -21.00
C ALA A 158 -7.31 -0.27 -22.10
N ASP A 159 -7.40 0.96 -22.58
CA ASP A 159 -6.38 1.55 -23.45
C ASP A 159 -5.05 1.67 -22.68
N PRO A 160 -3.95 1.03 -23.16
CA PRO A 160 -2.66 1.09 -22.47
C PRO A 160 -2.11 2.50 -22.29
N SER A 161 -2.45 3.44 -23.17
CA SER A 161 -2.02 4.85 -23.09
C SER A 161 -2.65 5.61 -21.91
N LYS A 162 -3.71 5.06 -21.33
CA LYS A 162 -4.43 5.61 -20.17
C LYS A 162 -4.05 4.94 -18.85
N VAL A 163 -3.13 3.97 -18.83
CA VAL A 163 -2.72 3.28 -17.62
C VAL A 163 -1.21 3.46 -17.41
N GLU A 164 -0.86 4.24 -16.40
CA GLU A 164 0.52 4.62 -16.10
C GLU A 164 1.00 3.95 -14.80
N VAL A 165 2.24 3.48 -14.77
CA VAL A 165 2.85 2.93 -13.57
C VAL A 165 3.51 4.06 -12.79
N ILE A 166 3.01 4.32 -11.58
CA ILE A 166 3.66 5.17 -10.59
C ILE A 166 3.73 4.34 -9.31
N TYR A 167 4.94 3.90 -8.97
CA TYR A 167 5.16 3.09 -7.78
C TYR A 167 4.77 3.85 -6.52
N ASN A 168 4.10 3.17 -5.61
CA ASN A 168 3.84 3.70 -4.27
C ASN A 168 5.15 4.00 -3.56
N ALA A 169 5.11 4.95 -2.64
CA ALA A 169 6.28 5.40 -1.90
C ALA A 169 6.16 5.16 -0.40
N VAL A 170 7.29 5.21 0.26
CA VAL A 170 7.43 5.09 1.70
C VAL A 170 8.19 6.30 2.23
N ASP A 171 7.71 6.87 3.31
CA ASP A 171 8.49 7.80 4.11
C ASP A 171 9.50 7.00 4.94
N PHE A 172 10.75 6.96 4.48
CA PHE A 172 11.82 6.23 5.14
C PHE A 172 12.23 6.83 6.50
N ALA A 173 11.76 8.02 6.86
CA ALA A 173 11.91 8.55 8.21
C ALA A 173 11.18 7.65 9.24
N GLN A 174 10.08 7.01 8.83
CA GLN A 174 9.37 6.05 9.67
C GLN A 174 10.17 4.78 10.01
N ALA A 175 11.25 4.49 9.27
CA ALA A 175 12.16 3.38 9.56
C ALA A 175 13.25 3.74 10.57
N GLN A 176 13.36 5.00 10.97
CA GLN A 176 14.36 5.43 11.95
C GLN A 176 13.91 5.02 13.37
N PRO A 177 14.73 4.26 14.11
CA PRO A 177 14.40 3.87 15.47
C PRO A 177 14.60 5.05 16.44
N ALA A 178 13.67 5.18 17.40
CA ALA A 178 13.83 6.09 18.53
C ALA A 178 14.54 5.42 19.73
N LYS A 179 14.50 4.08 19.79
CA LYS A 179 15.06 3.25 20.85
C LYS A 179 16.16 2.33 20.34
N SER A 180 17.01 1.86 21.24
CA SER A 180 17.99 0.83 20.88
C SER A 180 17.31 -0.53 20.62
N LYS A 181 17.92 -1.35 19.76
CA LYS A 181 17.46 -2.73 19.50
C LYS A 181 17.27 -3.54 20.79
N ILE A 182 18.17 -3.38 21.75
CA ILE A 182 18.14 -4.12 23.03
C ILE A 182 16.94 -3.67 23.88
N ASP A 183 16.67 -2.37 23.93
CA ASP A 183 15.54 -1.86 24.73
C ASP A 183 14.19 -2.28 24.15
N VAL A 184 14.05 -2.20 22.81
CA VAL A 184 12.82 -2.66 22.15
C VAL A 184 12.59 -4.17 22.38
N ARG A 185 13.64 -4.99 22.25
CA ARG A 185 13.55 -6.44 22.53
C ARG A 185 13.14 -6.72 23.97
N ARG A 186 13.72 -5.98 24.92
CA ARG A 186 13.36 -6.10 26.35
C ARG A 186 11.87 -5.77 26.58
N GLU A 187 11.38 -4.67 26.00
CA GLU A 187 9.97 -4.27 26.08
C GLU A 187 9.03 -5.33 25.50
N LEU A 188 9.45 -6.01 24.43
CA LEU A 188 8.67 -7.05 23.77
C LEU A 188 8.80 -8.45 24.40
N GLY A 189 9.61 -8.59 25.45
CA GLY A 189 9.88 -9.90 26.08
C GLY A 189 10.67 -10.85 25.18
N VAL A 190 11.49 -10.31 24.25
CA VAL A 190 12.34 -11.07 23.34
C VAL A 190 13.76 -11.11 23.90
N PRO A 191 14.43 -12.29 24.01
CA PRO A 191 15.82 -12.35 24.45
C PRO A 191 16.74 -11.47 23.58
N ALA A 192 17.70 -10.79 24.21
CA ALA A 192 18.58 -9.86 23.53
C ALA A 192 19.42 -10.50 22.42
N ASP A 193 19.82 -11.75 22.60
CA ASP A 193 20.62 -12.59 21.70
C ASP A 193 19.77 -13.43 20.72
N ALA A 194 18.44 -13.37 20.81
CA ALA A 194 17.56 -14.11 19.92
C ALA A 194 17.68 -13.64 18.48
N LEU A 195 17.53 -14.56 17.53
CA LEU A 195 17.29 -14.20 16.15
C LEU A 195 15.81 -13.86 15.96
N VAL A 196 15.52 -12.73 15.32
CA VAL A 196 14.16 -12.18 15.22
C VAL A 196 13.76 -11.99 13.76
N ALA A 197 12.73 -12.70 13.33
CA ALA A 197 12.00 -12.38 12.11
C ALA A 197 10.79 -11.49 12.43
N GLY A 198 10.35 -10.69 11.46
CA GLY A 198 9.14 -9.91 11.64
C GLY A 198 8.25 -9.88 10.40
N VAL A 199 6.95 -9.74 10.63
CA VAL A 199 5.93 -9.48 9.60
C VAL A 199 5.08 -8.31 10.05
N ILE A 200 4.93 -7.30 9.18
CA ILE A 200 4.07 -6.14 9.40
C ILE A 200 2.97 -6.16 8.35
N ALA A 201 1.78 -6.63 8.73
CA ALA A 201 0.68 -6.82 7.79
C ALA A 201 -0.66 -7.00 8.51
N ARG A 202 -1.77 -6.79 7.78
CA ARG A 202 -3.10 -7.15 8.27
C ARG A 202 -3.21 -8.68 8.47
N LEU A 203 -3.88 -9.11 9.52
CA LEU A 203 -4.10 -10.53 9.80
C LEU A 203 -5.29 -11.05 9.00
N THR A 204 -5.06 -11.27 7.70
CA THR A 204 -6.03 -11.73 6.71
C THR A 204 -5.48 -12.92 5.92
N GLU A 205 -6.33 -13.65 5.21
CA GLU A 205 -5.91 -14.77 4.37
C GLU A 205 -4.85 -14.36 3.33
N GLN A 206 -5.02 -13.18 2.74
CA GLN A 206 -4.10 -12.59 1.76
C GLN A 206 -2.64 -12.64 2.23
N LYS A 207 -2.39 -12.36 3.50
CA LYS A 207 -1.04 -12.17 4.06
C LYS A 207 -0.31 -13.46 4.44
N GLY A 208 -0.99 -14.60 4.36
CA GLY A 208 -0.35 -15.91 4.39
C GLY A 208 0.34 -16.31 5.70
N HIS A 209 0.03 -15.67 6.83
CA HIS A 209 0.67 -15.92 8.14
C HIS A 209 0.70 -17.41 8.51
N ARG A 210 -0.36 -18.17 8.14
CA ARG A 210 -0.44 -19.61 8.43
C ARG A 210 0.75 -20.38 7.86
N PHE A 211 1.20 -20.04 6.64
CA PHE A 211 2.33 -20.71 6.01
C PHE A 211 3.65 -20.41 6.71
N LEU A 212 3.78 -19.19 7.26
CA LEU A 212 4.95 -18.83 8.07
C LEU A 212 5.01 -19.64 9.37
N PHE A 213 3.87 -19.83 10.03
CA PHE A 213 3.80 -20.68 11.25
C PHE A 213 4.08 -22.16 10.91
N ASP A 214 3.56 -22.65 9.79
CA ASP A 214 3.87 -23.99 9.30
C ASP A 214 5.38 -24.16 9.04
N ALA A 215 6.02 -23.20 8.39
CA ALA A 215 7.44 -23.21 8.12
C ALA A 215 8.30 -23.19 9.40
N LEU A 216 7.91 -22.36 10.37
CA LEU A 216 8.60 -22.30 11.68
C LEU A 216 8.49 -23.60 12.46
N ALA A 217 7.33 -24.27 12.39
CA ALA A 217 7.12 -25.55 13.10
C ALA A 217 7.82 -26.72 12.41
N ALA A 218 7.94 -26.70 11.08
CA ALA A 218 8.50 -27.77 10.30
C ALA A 218 10.04 -27.84 10.36
N SER A 219 10.73 -26.77 10.78
CA SER A 219 12.20 -26.70 10.75
C SER A 219 12.79 -26.63 12.16
N PRO A 220 13.45 -27.70 12.64
CA PRO A 220 14.14 -27.70 13.93
C PRO A 220 15.23 -26.62 14.04
N GLN A 221 15.88 -26.26 12.93
CA GLN A 221 16.91 -25.22 12.87
C GLN A 221 16.34 -23.84 13.22
N LEU A 222 15.02 -23.65 13.11
CA LEU A 222 14.33 -22.42 13.45
C LEU A 222 13.78 -22.41 14.90
N SER A 223 14.16 -23.39 15.73
CA SER A 223 13.64 -23.52 17.12
C SER A 223 13.95 -22.31 18.01
N ARG A 224 15.03 -21.58 17.72
CA ARG A 224 15.44 -20.36 18.46
C ARG A 224 15.04 -19.04 17.77
N LEU A 225 14.34 -19.11 16.62
CA LEU A 225 13.87 -17.94 15.90
C LEU A 225 12.57 -17.41 16.56
N HIS A 226 12.59 -16.16 16.97
CA HIS A 226 11.41 -15.43 17.43
C HIS A 226 10.74 -14.72 16.25
N LEU A 227 9.42 -14.60 16.28
CA LEU A 227 8.63 -13.94 15.25
C LEU A 227 7.80 -12.81 15.86
N LEU A 228 8.00 -11.57 15.36
CA LEU A 228 7.14 -10.45 15.67
C LEU A 228 6.03 -10.36 14.62
N VAL A 229 4.77 -10.47 15.05
CA VAL A 229 3.58 -10.35 14.22
C VAL A 229 2.91 -9.01 14.52
N VAL A 230 3.10 -8.04 13.61
CA VAL A 230 2.61 -6.66 13.78
C VAL A 230 1.42 -6.43 12.88
N GLY A 231 0.29 -6.06 13.45
CA GLY A 231 -0.95 -5.76 12.75
C GLY A 231 -2.17 -6.38 13.41
N GLY A 232 -3.34 -6.02 12.90
CA GLY A 232 -4.63 -6.55 13.31
C GLY A 232 -5.41 -7.12 12.13
N GLY A 233 -6.50 -7.82 12.40
CA GLY A 233 -7.38 -8.35 11.36
C GLY A 233 -8.25 -9.51 11.86
N GLU A 234 -9.18 -9.94 10.99
CA GLU A 234 -10.19 -10.94 11.30
C GLU A 234 -9.64 -12.33 11.65
N LEU A 235 -8.39 -12.62 11.26
CA LEU A 235 -7.76 -13.92 11.56
C LEU A 235 -6.97 -13.94 12.86
N HIS A 236 -6.94 -12.87 13.66
CA HIS A 236 -6.14 -12.79 14.89
C HIS A 236 -6.28 -14.03 15.77
N ASP A 237 -7.49 -14.33 16.24
CA ASP A 237 -7.74 -15.43 17.17
C ASP A 237 -7.47 -16.81 16.54
N THR A 238 -7.70 -16.93 15.23
CA THR A 238 -7.39 -18.14 14.48
C THR A 238 -5.88 -18.38 14.41
N LEU A 239 -5.12 -17.33 14.17
CA LEU A 239 -3.65 -17.40 14.09
C LEU A 239 -3.03 -17.66 15.47
N VAL A 240 -3.57 -17.09 16.54
CA VAL A 240 -3.14 -17.40 17.93
C VAL A 240 -3.33 -18.89 18.21
N ARG A 241 -4.54 -19.44 17.97
CA ARG A 241 -4.79 -20.89 18.13
C ARG A 241 -3.88 -21.75 17.25
N GLN A 242 -3.56 -21.28 16.05
CA GLN A 242 -2.64 -22.01 15.18
C GLN A 242 -1.20 -22.02 15.72
N ALA A 243 -0.72 -20.90 16.26
CA ALA A 243 0.58 -20.82 16.90
C ALA A 243 0.67 -21.77 18.12
N ASP A 244 -0.37 -21.81 18.96
CA ASP A 244 -0.46 -22.71 20.11
C ASP A 244 -0.43 -24.19 19.71
N ALA A 245 -1.26 -24.56 18.71
CA ALA A 245 -1.32 -25.93 18.21
C ALA A 245 0.02 -26.40 17.61
N ARG A 246 0.87 -25.50 17.16
CA ARG A 246 2.22 -25.77 16.64
C ARG A 246 3.33 -25.59 17.67
N ARG A 247 2.97 -25.34 18.94
CA ARG A 247 3.92 -25.11 20.06
C ARG A 247 4.86 -23.93 19.79
N LEU A 248 4.33 -22.84 19.20
CA LEU A 248 5.07 -21.62 18.88
C LEU A 248 4.82 -20.49 19.88
N SER A 249 3.93 -20.66 20.88
CA SER A 249 3.45 -19.60 21.79
C SER A 249 4.56 -18.86 22.53
N GLY A 250 5.68 -19.52 22.82
CA GLY A 250 6.83 -18.89 23.51
C GLY A 250 7.72 -18.04 22.59
N ARG A 251 7.49 -18.01 21.28
CA ARG A 251 8.36 -17.34 20.32
C ARG A 251 7.64 -16.63 19.18
N VAL A 252 6.31 -16.64 19.16
CA VAL A 252 5.48 -15.81 18.28
C VAL A 252 4.82 -14.74 19.11
N HIS A 253 5.14 -13.48 18.82
CA HIS A 253 4.69 -12.33 19.59
C HIS A 253 3.69 -11.54 18.75
N PHE A 254 2.40 -11.62 19.11
CA PHE A 254 1.34 -10.83 18.49
C PHE A 254 1.29 -9.45 19.12
N LEU A 255 1.69 -8.41 18.38
CA LEU A 255 1.87 -7.04 18.90
C LEU A 255 0.68 -6.12 18.61
N GLY A 256 -0.34 -6.59 17.88
CA GLY A 256 -1.42 -5.74 17.42
C GLY A 256 -0.98 -4.66 16.43
N PRO A 257 -1.87 -3.73 16.08
CA PRO A 257 -1.52 -2.56 15.27
C PRO A 257 -0.55 -1.63 16.03
N ARG A 258 0.56 -1.25 15.39
CA ARG A 258 1.61 -0.39 15.96
C ARG A 258 1.97 0.73 14.97
N ARG A 259 2.48 1.85 15.50
CA ARG A 259 2.96 2.99 14.71
C ARG A 259 4.46 3.26 14.86
N ASP A 260 5.08 2.75 15.89
CA ASP A 260 6.52 2.78 16.18
C ASP A 260 7.30 1.80 15.29
N LEU A 261 7.06 1.87 13.98
CA LEU A 261 7.60 0.91 13.02
C LEU A 261 9.12 0.89 13.00
N GLY A 262 9.77 2.04 13.18
CA GLY A 262 11.24 2.14 13.24
C GLY A 262 11.84 1.32 14.37
N ASP A 263 11.27 1.40 15.57
CA ASP A 263 11.68 0.62 16.72
C ASP A 263 11.49 -0.88 16.50
N LEU A 264 10.31 -1.26 15.95
CA LEU A 264 10.00 -2.66 15.66
C LEU A 264 10.94 -3.24 14.58
N LEU A 265 11.23 -2.48 13.50
CA LEU A 265 12.16 -2.90 12.46
C LEU A 265 13.59 -3.03 13.00
N ALA A 266 14.03 -2.13 13.89
CA ALA A 266 15.33 -2.23 14.56
C ALA A 266 15.46 -3.47 15.44
N ALA A 267 14.36 -3.97 16.03
CA ALA A 267 14.35 -5.19 16.82
C ALA A 267 14.51 -6.46 15.97
N MET A 268 14.23 -6.41 14.66
CA MET A 268 14.27 -7.53 13.73
C MET A 268 15.69 -7.75 13.16
N ASP A 269 15.96 -8.97 12.68
CA ASP A 269 17.14 -9.36 11.92
C ASP A 269 16.79 -9.71 10.47
N MET A 270 15.52 -10.00 10.18
CA MET A 270 14.99 -10.24 8.86
C MET A 270 13.48 -9.93 8.81
N PHE A 271 12.98 -9.62 7.64
CA PHE A 271 11.57 -9.36 7.39
C PHE A 271 10.95 -10.43 6.51
N VAL A 272 9.71 -10.85 6.80
CA VAL A 272 9.02 -11.92 6.05
C VAL A 272 7.69 -11.42 5.51
N MET A 273 7.44 -11.65 4.21
CA MET A 273 6.17 -11.32 3.55
C MET A 273 5.62 -12.55 2.81
N PRO A 274 4.91 -13.45 3.49
CA PRO A 274 4.47 -14.74 2.92
C PRO A 274 3.12 -14.64 2.20
N SER A 275 2.82 -13.51 1.58
CA SER A 275 1.52 -13.19 1.01
C SER A 275 1.13 -14.09 -0.14
N LEU A 276 -0.17 -14.38 -0.27
CA LEU A 276 -0.73 -15.14 -1.40
C LEU A 276 -0.95 -14.24 -2.64
N TRP A 277 -1.31 -12.99 -2.44
CA TRP A 277 -1.43 -11.96 -3.48
C TRP A 277 -1.16 -10.58 -2.90
N GLU A 278 -0.63 -9.69 -3.73
CA GLU A 278 -0.28 -8.30 -3.37
C GLU A 278 -0.54 -7.33 -4.53
N GLY A 279 -0.30 -6.06 -4.29
CA GLY A 279 0.12 -5.09 -5.28
C GLY A 279 1.61 -4.81 -5.08
N LEU A 280 1.92 -3.74 -4.35
CA LEU A 280 3.26 -3.42 -3.86
C LEU A 280 3.20 -3.24 -2.34
N PRO A 281 3.71 -4.20 -1.52
CA PRO A 281 3.61 -4.14 -0.07
C PRO A 281 4.58 -3.11 0.52
N LEU A 282 4.06 -1.99 1.01
CA LEU A 282 4.86 -0.86 1.52
C LEU A 282 5.63 -1.20 2.80
N SER A 283 5.08 -2.05 3.68
CA SER A 283 5.79 -2.50 4.88
C SER A 283 7.07 -3.28 4.54
N MET A 284 7.06 -4.04 3.43
CA MET A 284 8.26 -4.71 2.92
C MET A 284 9.29 -3.69 2.41
N VAL A 285 8.84 -2.70 1.64
CA VAL A 285 9.73 -1.62 1.14
C VAL A 285 10.32 -0.83 2.31
N LEU A 286 9.53 -0.56 3.35
CA LEU A 286 10.00 0.10 4.57
C LEU A 286 11.06 -0.74 5.29
N ALA A 287 10.84 -2.06 5.43
CA ALA A 287 11.78 -2.99 6.04
C ALA A 287 13.10 -3.05 5.25
N MET A 288 13.03 -3.09 3.92
CA MET A 288 14.21 -2.99 3.05
C MET A 288 14.96 -1.66 3.26
N GLY A 289 14.23 -0.55 3.40
CA GLY A 289 14.79 0.77 3.72
C GLY A 289 15.46 0.85 5.10
N ALA A 290 14.98 0.06 6.06
CA ALA A 290 15.62 -0.13 7.36
C ALA A 290 16.92 -0.97 7.27
N GLY A 291 17.20 -1.57 6.12
CA GLY A 291 18.39 -2.42 5.91
C GLY A 291 18.15 -3.90 6.29
N LEU A 292 16.90 -4.35 6.37
CA LEU A 292 16.59 -5.75 6.63
C LEU A 292 16.59 -6.56 5.33
N PRO A 293 17.20 -7.77 5.33
CA PRO A 293 17.00 -8.75 4.27
C PRO A 293 15.54 -9.21 4.31
N VAL A 294 14.95 -9.44 3.13
CA VAL A 294 13.54 -9.81 3.00
C VAL A 294 13.41 -11.24 2.49
N ILE A 295 12.50 -12.02 3.08
CA ILE A 295 11.98 -13.25 2.51
C ILE A 295 10.55 -12.96 2.09
N ALA A 296 10.25 -13.08 0.79
CA ALA A 296 8.92 -12.75 0.29
C ALA A 296 8.45 -13.74 -0.77
N THR A 297 7.15 -13.85 -0.93
CA THR A 297 6.57 -14.64 -2.01
C THR A 297 6.68 -13.91 -3.35
N ALA A 298 6.96 -14.66 -4.42
CA ALA A 298 7.12 -14.13 -5.78
C ALA A 298 5.75 -13.81 -6.42
N VAL A 299 4.98 -12.88 -5.82
CA VAL A 299 3.66 -12.49 -6.30
C VAL A 299 3.61 -11.01 -6.67
N ALA A 300 2.87 -10.69 -7.71
CA ALA A 300 2.55 -9.32 -8.15
C ALA A 300 3.79 -8.40 -8.24
N GLY A 301 3.78 -7.25 -7.56
CA GLY A 301 4.86 -6.27 -7.56
C GLY A 301 6.08 -6.64 -6.71
N ILE A 302 6.06 -7.73 -5.94
CA ILE A 302 7.18 -8.12 -5.08
C ILE A 302 8.46 -8.39 -5.91
N PRO A 303 8.43 -9.17 -7.01
CA PRO A 303 9.62 -9.39 -7.85
C PRO A 303 10.12 -8.12 -8.59
N GLU A 304 9.34 -7.03 -8.60
CA GLU A 304 9.78 -5.76 -9.16
C GLU A 304 10.69 -4.98 -8.19
N VAL A 305 10.68 -5.36 -6.91
CA VAL A 305 11.42 -4.71 -5.82
C VAL A 305 12.52 -5.59 -5.26
N VAL A 306 12.21 -6.87 -5.02
CA VAL A 306 13.15 -7.85 -4.46
C VAL A 306 13.88 -8.56 -5.59
N GLU A 307 15.20 -8.43 -5.58
CA GLU A 307 16.10 -9.19 -6.45
C GLU A 307 16.55 -10.45 -5.71
N ASP A 308 16.08 -11.61 -6.18
CA ASP A 308 16.36 -12.90 -5.54
C ASP A 308 17.86 -13.16 -5.37
N GLY A 309 18.24 -13.57 -4.16
CA GLY A 309 19.64 -13.81 -3.79
C GLY A 309 20.49 -12.55 -3.55
N ARG A 310 20.02 -11.34 -3.94
CA ARG A 310 20.78 -10.09 -3.79
C ARG A 310 20.19 -9.16 -2.71
N THR A 311 18.91 -8.83 -2.81
CA THR A 311 18.25 -7.93 -1.86
C THR A 311 17.28 -8.65 -0.92
N GLY A 312 17.11 -9.95 -1.14
CA GLY A 312 16.24 -10.83 -0.37
C GLY A 312 16.13 -12.20 -1.03
N LEU A 313 15.21 -13.01 -0.55
CA LEU A 313 14.91 -14.33 -1.09
C LEU A 313 13.45 -14.37 -1.54
N LEU A 314 13.21 -14.87 -2.76
CA LEU A 314 11.88 -15.07 -3.29
C LEU A 314 11.48 -16.54 -3.21
N VAL A 315 10.27 -16.81 -2.74
CA VAL A 315 9.71 -18.16 -2.63
C VAL A 315 8.34 -18.24 -3.32
N PRO A 316 7.89 -19.40 -3.78
CA PRO A 316 6.54 -19.56 -4.31
C PRO A 316 5.48 -19.29 -3.23
N PRO A 317 4.30 -18.71 -3.58
CA PRO A 317 3.23 -18.49 -2.62
C PRO A 317 2.65 -19.81 -2.12
N GLY A 318 2.46 -19.91 -0.79
CA GLY A 318 1.92 -21.10 -0.14
C GLY A 318 2.90 -22.27 0.00
N ASP A 319 4.14 -22.14 -0.47
CA ASP A 319 5.16 -23.17 -0.36
C ASP A 319 5.88 -23.09 0.99
N VAL A 320 5.42 -23.93 1.93
CA VAL A 320 5.95 -24.01 3.29
C VAL A 320 7.41 -24.47 3.31
N ALA A 321 7.79 -25.42 2.43
CA ALA A 321 9.14 -25.98 2.39
C ALA A 321 10.15 -24.94 1.88
N ALA A 322 9.81 -24.24 0.80
CA ALA A 322 10.65 -23.16 0.29
C ALA A 322 10.79 -22.02 1.30
N LEU A 323 9.70 -21.65 2.00
CA LEU A 323 9.73 -20.63 3.04
C LEU A 323 10.60 -21.05 4.23
N ALA A 324 10.48 -22.31 4.70
CA ALA A 324 11.34 -22.86 5.77
C ALA A 324 12.82 -22.87 5.38
N SER A 325 13.13 -23.27 4.13
CA SER A 325 14.50 -23.26 3.60
C SER A 325 15.08 -21.83 3.56
N ALA A 326 14.32 -20.86 3.06
CA ALA A 326 14.75 -19.46 3.00
C ALA A 326 14.98 -18.87 4.40
N LEU A 327 14.07 -19.14 5.36
CA LEU A 327 14.24 -18.77 6.76
C LEU A 327 15.50 -19.39 7.37
N THR A 328 15.70 -20.70 7.17
CA THR A 328 16.88 -21.43 7.68
C THR A 328 18.17 -20.84 7.10
N ARG A 329 18.21 -20.56 5.81
CA ARG A 329 19.37 -19.92 5.16
C ARG A 329 19.73 -18.60 5.82
N LEU A 330 18.76 -17.70 6.00
CA LEU A 330 19.03 -16.42 6.65
C LEU A 330 19.24 -16.56 8.17
N ALA A 331 18.69 -17.59 8.81
CA ALA A 331 18.93 -17.83 10.23
C ALA A 331 20.39 -18.23 10.50
N THR A 332 21.00 -19.01 9.61
CA THR A 332 22.35 -19.57 9.80
C THR A 332 23.48 -18.78 9.16
N ASP A 333 23.18 -17.83 8.26
CA ASP A 333 24.18 -17.04 7.51
C ASP A 333 24.06 -15.54 7.86
N ALA A 334 24.71 -15.12 8.95
CA ALA A 334 24.72 -13.70 9.37
C ALA A 334 25.36 -12.78 8.31
N PRO A 335 26.51 -13.11 7.67
CA PRO A 335 27.06 -12.32 6.59
C PRO A 335 26.11 -12.14 5.41
N ALA A 336 25.28 -13.16 5.06
CA ALA A 336 24.28 -13.00 4.03
C ALA A 336 23.19 -12.03 4.43
N ARG A 337 22.72 -12.04 5.69
CA ARG A 337 21.75 -11.06 6.18
C ARG A 337 22.25 -9.64 6.03
N GLU A 338 23.48 -9.37 6.43
CA GLU A 338 24.10 -8.04 6.33
C GLU A 338 24.26 -7.56 4.88
N ARG A 339 24.81 -8.41 4.00
CA ARG A 339 24.96 -8.09 2.58
C ARG A 339 23.60 -7.82 1.91
N MET A 340 22.62 -8.69 2.12
CA MET A 340 21.29 -8.54 1.52
C MET A 340 20.56 -7.32 2.06
N GLY A 341 20.62 -7.06 3.36
CA GLY A 341 19.99 -5.90 3.98
C GLY A 341 20.59 -4.59 3.46
N SER A 342 21.93 -4.49 3.37
CA SER A 342 22.62 -3.33 2.80
C SER A 342 22.21 -3.13 1.32
N ALA A 343 22.21 -4.20 0.53
CA ALA A 343 21.79 -4.15 -0.88
C ALA A 343 20.30 -3.76 -1.02
N ALA A 344 19.43 -4.25 -0.13
CA ALA A 344 18.02 -3.91 -0.10
C ALA A 344 17.81 -2.42 0.13
N ARG A 345 18.46 -1.85 1.14
CA ARG A 345 18.41 -0.42 1.46
C ARG A 345 18.85 0.44 0.28
N ALA A 346 20.00 0.11 -0.31
CA ALA A 346 20.54 0.84 -1.46
C ALA A 346 19.61 0.80 -2.69
N ALA A 347 18.88 -0.32 -2.87
CA ALA A 347 17.97 -0.50 -4.01
C ALA A 347 16.66 0.27 -3.86
N VAL A 348 16.08 0.36 -2.64
CA VAL A 348 14.72 0.89 -2.48
C VAL A 348 14.66 2.38 -2.21
N ILE A 349 15.60 2.95 -1.44
CA ILE A 349 15.55 4.37 -1.05
C ILE A 349 15.48 5.31 -2.27
N PRO A 350 16.30 5.18 -3.32
CA PRO A 350 16.22 6.07 -4.48
C PRO A 350 14.95 5.89 -5.33
N ARG A 351 14.29 4.73 -5.23
CA ARG A 351 13.17 4.36 -6.11
C ARG A 351 11.80 4.60 -5.51
N PHE A 352 11.67 4.46 -4.19
CA PHE A 352 10.37 4.40 -3.49
C PHE A 352 10.23 5.48 -2.41
N ASN A 353 10.97 6.59 -2.51
CA ASN A 353 10.80 7.73 -1.60
C ASN A 353 9.58 8.58 -1.96
N VAL A 354 9.11 9.36 -0.98
CA VAL A 354 7.91 10.20 -1.09
C VAL A 354 8.09 11.29 -2.13
N GLU A 355 9.27 11.91 -2.20
CA GLU A 355 9.57 13.01 -3.11
C GLU A 355 9.37 12.58 -4.56
N ARG A 356 9.93 11.42 -4.93
CA ARG A 356 9.82 10.87 -6.28
C ARG A 356 8.38 10.51 -6.65
N TYR A 357 7.62 9.98 -5.70
CA TYR A 357 6.20 9.67 -5.88
C TYR A 357 5.41 10.95 -6.16
N VAL A 358 5.56 11.96 -5.27
CA VAL A 358 4.87 13.24 -5.41
C VAL A 358 5.23 13.93 -6.73
N GLU A 359 6.52 13.98 -7.09
CA GLU A 359 6.96 14.52 -8.39
C GLU A 359 6.31 13.80 -9.57
N SER A 360 6.17 12.47 -9.50
CA SER A 360 5.55 11.69 -10.58
C SER A 360 4.07 12.01 -10.71
N ILE A 361 3.35 12.13 -9.59
CA ILE A 361 1.94 12.53 -9.55
C ILE A 361 1.78 13.98 -10.04
N VAL A 362 2.64 14.89 -9.63
CA VAL A 362 2.62 16.29 -10.07
C VAL A 362 2.84 16.37 -11.60
N ARG A 363 3.82 15.65 -12.14
CA ARG A 363 4.02 15.57 -13.60
C ARG A 363 2.80 15.03 -14.34
N LEU A 364 2.14 14.02 -13.77
CA LEU A 364 0.87 13.50 -14.32
C LEU A 364 -0.21 14.57 -14.31
N TYR A 365 -0.41 15.28 -13.21
CA TYR A 365 -1.41 16.35 -13.12
C TYR A 365 -1.15 17.47 -14.09
N ASP A 366 0.07 17.99 -14.16
CA ASP A 366 0.45 19.07 -15.09
C ASP A 366 0.21 18.65 -16.54
N ARG A 367 0.59 17.44 -16.92
CA ARG A 367 0.37 16.91 -18.27
C ARG A 367 -1.12 16.82 -18.63
N LEU A 368 -1.95 16.34 -17.70
CA LEU A 368 -3.40 16.21 -17.92
C LEU A 368 -4.09 17.59 -17.98
N LEU A 369 -3.69 18.55 -17.13
CA LEU A 369 -4.18 19.92 -17.15
C LEU A 369 -3.85 20.60 -18.48
N ASN A 370 -2.63 20.48 -18.96
CA ASN A 370 -2.22 21.04 -20.24
C ASN A 370 -3.01 20.44 -21.41
N LYS A 371 -3.15 19.11 -21.44
CA LYS A 371 -3.95 18.42 -22.45
C LYS A 371 -5.43 18.84 -22.42
N HIS A 372 -5.99 19.08 -21.24
CA HIS A 372 -7.35 19.57 -21.09
C HIS A 372 -7.48 21.01 -21.60
N ALA A 373 -6.56 21.90 -21.26
CA ALA A 373 -6.54 23.28 -21.74
C ALA A 373 -6.40 23.36 -23.27
N GLU A 374 -5.59 22.50 -23.88
CA GLU A 374 -5.46 22.40 -25.35
C GLU A 374 -6.77 22.00 -26.02
N ARG A 375 -7.52 21.07 -25.45
CA ARG A 375 -8.84 20.64 -25.96
C ARG A 375 -9.90 21.74 -25.92
N LEU A 376 -9.76 22.71 -25.01
CA LEU A 376 -10.69 23.85 -24.87
C LEU A 376 -10.32 25.03 -25.74
N ARG A 377 -9.12 25.05 -26.35
CA ARG A 377 -8.76 26.11 -27.31
C ARG A 377 -9.58 25.94 -28.59
N PRO A 378 -10.28 26.98 -29.06
CA PRO A 378 -10.94 26.93 -30.37
C PRO A 378 -9.92 26.58 -31.44
N ALA A 379 -10.29 25.69 -32.37
CA ALA A 379 -9.47 25.42 -33.54
C ALA A 379 -9.15 26.80 -34.17
N ARG A 380 -7.87 27.13 -34.32
CA ARG A 380 -7.47 28.33 -35.05
C ARG A 380 -8.02 28.15 -36.46
N ALA A 381 -8.98 29.01 -36.81
CA ALA A 381 -9.55 29.12 -38.14
C ALA A 381 -8.48 29.47 -39.17
#